data_df290a0976fde963be579c6ed21f5e18
#
_entry.id   df290a0976fde963be579c6ed21f5e18
#
_cell.length_a   1.000
_cell.length_b   1.000
_cell.length_c   1.000
_cell.angle_alpha   90.00
_cell.angle_beta   90.00
_cell.angle_gamma   90.00
#
_symmetry.space_group_name_H-M   'P 1'
#
loop_
_entity.id
_entity.type
_entity.pdbx_description
1 polymer ?
#
loop_
_entity_poly.entity_id
_entity_poly.type
_entity_poly.pdbx_seq_one_letter_code
_entity_poly.pdbx_strand_id
1 'polypeptide(L)' 'MIRVLLSTRLGERRWSQAKLAKMTGIRYETINDLYNEFALRISFENLDKICEALDCDITDILVREQRG' A
#
# COMPACT_ATOMS: atom_id res chain seq x y z
N MET A 1 5.05 -3.44 15.89
CA MET A 1 3.86 -2.99 15.13
C MET A 1 4.11 -3.16 13.63
N ILE A 2 3.05 -3.30 12.88
CA ILE A 2 3.16 -3.36 11.41
C ILE A 2 3.05 -1.95 10.86
N ARG A 3 3.99 -1.58 9.98
CA ARG A 3 3.96 -0.31 9.26
C ARG A 3 3.61 -0.55 7.81
N VAL A 4 2.81 0.34 7.26
CA VAL A 4 2.47 0.32 5.83
C VAL A 4 3.26 1.44 5.15
N LEU A 5 4.12 1.06 4.22
CA LEU A 5 5.02 2.00 3.54
C LEU A 5 4.48 2.42 2.16
N LEU A 6 3.18 2.32 1.96
CA LEU A 6 2.57 2.63 0.67
C LEU A 6 2.84 4.07 0.23
N SER A 7 2.73 5.02 1.17
CA SER A 7 2.96 6.43 0.85
C SER A 7 4.38 6.66 0.33
N THR A 8 5.36 5.98 0.91
CA THR A 8 6.76 6.06 0.45
C THR A 8 6.91 5.53 -0.97
N ARG A 9 6.31 4.36 -1.24
CA ARG A 9 6.40 3.75 -2.58
C ARG A 9 5.72 4.61 -3.63
N LEU A 10 4.55 5.18 -3.32
CA LEU A 10 3.86 6.09 -4.24
C LEU A 10 4.65 7.37 -4.45
N GLY A 11 5.21 7.92 -3.38
CA GLY A 11 6.04 9.13 -3.45
C GLY A 11 7.25 8.96 -4.37
N GLU A 12 7.92 7.82 -4.27
CA GLU A 12 9.07 7.50 -5.11
C GLU A 12 8.72 7.49 -6.61
N ARG A 13 7.50 7.09 -6.93
CA ARG A 13 7.02 6.98 -8.31
C ARG A 13 6.25 8.21 -8.75
N ARG A 14 5.99 9.14 -7.84
CA ARG A 14 5.13 10.31 -8.06
C ARG A 14 3.73 9.90 -8.54
N TRP A 15 3.22 8.81 -7.98
CA TRP A 15 1.87 8.33 -8.27
C TRP A 15 0.91 8.86 -7.21
N SER A 16 -0.27 9.27 -7.66
CA SER A 16 -1.37 9.59 -6.75
C SER A 16 -2.05 8.32 -6.26
N GLN A 17 -2.78 8.44 -5.15
CA GLN A 17 -3.64 7.36 -4.67
C GLN A 17 -4.70 7.00 -5.71
N ALA A 18 -5.26 8.00 -6.40
CA ALA A 18 -6.25 7.79 -7.44
C ALA A 18 -5.70 6.96 -8.60
N LYS A 19 -4.45 7.19 -8.98
CA LYS A 19 -3.79 6.39 -10.02
C LYS A 19 -3.66 4.94 -9.60
N LEU A 20 -3.23 4.69 -8.36
CA LEU A 20 -3.10 3.32 -7.86
C LEU A 20 -4.46 2.62 -7.79
N ALA A 21 -5.48 3.33 -7.31
CA ALA A 21 -6.84 2.78 -7.25
C ALA A 21 -7.32 2.39 -8.66
N LYS A 22 -7.09 3.24 -9.63
CA LYS A 22 -7.47 2.97 -11.02
C LYS A 22 -6.73 1.76 -11.59
N MET A 23 -5.44 1.65 -11.34
CA MET A 23 -4.61 0.56 -11.87
C MET A 23 -4.93 -0.78 -11.23
N THR A 24 -5.31 -0.78 -9.97
CA THR A 24 -5.57 -2.03 -9.22
C THR A 24 -7.03 -2.43 -9.22
N GLY A 25 -7.95 -1.50 -9.48
CA GLY A 25 -9.37 -1.73 -9.28
C GLY A 25 -9.80 -1.72 -7.83
N ILE A 26 -8.90 -1.39 -6.91
CA ILE A 26 -9.20 -1.29 -5.47
C ILE A 26 -9.89 0.05 -5.22
N ARG A 27 -10.86 0.06 -4.30
CA ARG A 27 -11.56 1.29 -3.93
C ARG A 27 -10.59 2.34 -3.41
N TYR A 28 -10.84 3.59 -3.78
CA TYR A 28 -10.01 4.69 -3.34
C TYR A 28 -9.91 4.78 -1.81
N GLU A 29 -11.02 4.56 -1.11
CA GLU A 29 -11.06 4.60 0.36
C GLU A 29 -10.12 3.57 0.97
N THR A 30 -10.06 2.38 0.38
CA THR A 30 -9.15 1.32 0.84
C THR A 30 -7.69 1.73 0.63
N ILE A 31 -7.37 2.30 -0.52
CA ILE A 31 -6.03 2.82 -0.80
C ILE A 31 -5.69 3.96 0.16
N ASN A 32 -6.63 4.86 0.41
CA ASN A 32 -6.43 5.98 1.32
C ASN A 32 -6.15 5.53 2.75
N ASP A 33 -6.89 4.53 3.23
CA ASP A 33 -6.66 3.98 4.56
C ASP A 33 -5.29 3.34 4.68
N LEU A 34 -4.85 2.62 3.66
CA LEU A 34 -3.50 2.04 3.63
C LEU A 34 -2.43 3.14 3.58
N TYR A 35 -2.64 4.14 2.76
CA TYR A 35 -1.72 5.27 2.59
C TYR A 35 -1.48 6.00 3.92
N ASN A 36 -2.55 6.20 4.68
CA ASN A 36 -2.49 6.91 5.97
C ASN A 36 -2.25 5.98 7.16
N GLU A 37 -2.06 4.70 6.91
CA GLU A 37 -1.85 3.69 7.95
C GLU A 37 -3.04 3.57 8.92
N PHE A 38 -4.25 3.82 8.44
CA PHE A 38 -5.48 3.64 9.22
C PHE A 38 -6.08 2.24 9.05
N ALA A 39 -5.65 1.50 8.03
CA ALA A 39 -6.19 0.17 7.76
C ALA A 39 -5.79 -0.80 8.86
N LEU A 40 -6.78 -1.58 9.34
CA LEU A 40 -6.55 -2.63 10.33
C LEU A 40 -6.29 -3.98 9.69
N ARG A 41 -6.54 -4.10 8.41
CA ARG A 41 -6.36 -5.36 7.66
C ARG A 41 -6.22 -5.06 6.17
N ILE A 42 -5.68 -6.03 5.45
CA ILE A 42 -5.64 -6.00 3.99
C ILE A 42 -5.83 -7.44 3.50
N SER A 43 -6.59 -7.61 2.43
CA SER A 43 -6.70 -8.94 1.82
C SER A 43 -5.42 -9.28 1.05
N PHE A 44 -5.12 -10.57 0.95
CA PHE A 44 -3.98 -11.02 0.14
C PHE A 44 -4.15 -10.64 -1.32
N GLU A 45 -5.39 -10.69 -1.82
CA GLU A 45 -5.70 -10.27 -3.19
C GLU A 45 -5.33 -8.81 -3.43
N ASN A 46 -5.72 -7.91 -2.54
CA ASN A 46 -5.41 -6.50 -2.67
C ASN A 46 -3.91 -6.24 -2.54
N LEU A 47 -3.26 -6.92 -1.61
CA LEU A 47 -1.81 -6.80 -1.43
C LEU A 47 -1.07 -7.23 -2.68
N ASP A 48 -1.48 -8.33 -3.29
CA ASP A 48 -0.88 -8.82 -4.53
C ASP A 48 -1.06 -7.82 -5.67
N LYS A 49 -2.26 -7.26 -5.81
CA LYS A 49 -2.54 -6.25 -6.85
C LYS A 49 -1.69 -5.00 -6.69
N ILE A 50 -1.50 -4.55 -5.46
CA ILE A 50 -0.67 -3.37 -5.17
C ILE A 50 0.79 -3.66 -5.54
N CYS A 51 1.32 -4.79 -5.11
CA CYS A 51 2.70 -5.18 -5.42
C CYS A 51 2.92 -5.32 -6.92
N GLU A 52 1.96 -5.90 -7.63
CA GLU A 52 2.04 -6.04 -9.07
C GLU A 52 2.03 -4.68 -9.77
N ALA A 53 1.12 -3.79 -9.37
CA ALA A 53 1.01 -2.46 -9.97
C ALA A 53 2.27 -1.63 -9.76
N LEU A 54 2.89 -1.75 -8.58
CA LEU A 54 4.09 -0.99 -8.23
C LEU A 54 5.39 -1.73 -8.60
N ASP A 55 5.27 -2.96 -9.09
CA ASP A 55 6.41 -3.82 -9.41
C ASP A 55 7.38 -3.90 -8.24
N CYS A 56 6.85 -4.25 -7.07
CA CYS A 56 7.63 -4.32 -5.84
C CYS A 56 7.27 -5.57 -5.05
N ASP A 57 8.03 -5.84 -4.01
CA ASP A 57 7.80 -6.98 -3.12
C ASP A 57 6.91 -6.56 -1.95
N ILE A 58 6.36 -7.56 -1.27
CA ILE A 58 5.54 -7.35 -0.06
C ILE A 58 6.33 -6.56 0.98
N THR A 59 7.60 -6.86 1.13
CA THR A 59 8.48 -6.17 2.10
C THR A 59 8.71 -4.71 1.79
N ASP A 60 8.42 -4.27 0.57
CA ASP A 60 8.46 -2.86 0.22
C ASP A 60 7.21 -2.11 0.71
N ILE A 61 6.13 -2.85 0.97
CA ILE A 61 4.84 -2.28 1.38
C ILE A 61 4.61 -2.45 2.88
N LEU A 62 4.93 -3.62 3.42
CA LEU A 62 4.68 -3.96 4.83
C LEU A 62 5.97 -4.31 5.53
N VAL A 63 6.19 -3.72 6.69
CA VAL A 63 7.32 -4.07 7.55
C VAL A 63 6.85 -4.21 8.99
N ARG A 64 7.56 -5.02 9.74
CA ARG A 64 7.34 -5.11 11.16
C ARG A 64 8.42 -4.30 11.87
N GLU A 65 7.97 -3.35 12.68
CA GLU A 65 8.84 -2.48 13.43
C GLU A 65 8.84 -2.91 14.88
N GLN A 66 10.00 -3.10 15.46
CA GLN A 66 10.11 -3.42 16.88
C GLN A 66 10.03 -2.15 17.69
N ARG A 67 9.32 -2.24 18.80
CA ARG A 67 9.39 -1.20 19.82
C ARG A 67 10.69 -1.38 20.58
N GLY A 68 11.53 -0.40 20.47
CA GLY A 68 12.76 -0.34 21.23
C GLY A 68 12.52 -0.04 22.70
#